data_a83b0f2b7999ee4b82f53047a4e4440d
#
_entry.id   a83b0f2b7999ee4b82f53047a4e4440d
#
_cell.length_a   1.000
_cell.length_b   1.000
_cell.length_c   1.000
_cell.angle_alpha   90.00
_cell.angle_beta   90.00
_cell.angle_gamma   90.00
#
_symmetry.space_group_name_H-M   'P 1'
#
loop_
_entity.id
_entity.type
_entity.pdbx_description
1 polymer ?
#
loop_
_entity_poly.entity_id
_entity_poly.type
_entity_poly.pdbx_seq_one_letter_code
_entity_poly.pdbx_strand_id
1 'polypeptide(L)'
;MRRIWNNLTSISLLTALLTCICLISCSQDKTAETLRSAYYWSTTWQMDSSKMNFIQKHHIKRLYVRFFDVVRDADGKIMPNATLQFDTTEENMTAEEKEKESLMPKGMEIIPVVYIVNDCFKAKNKTNPISSDKSDRKSSDETPRQLADKILNRILQMNEANDIENVKEIQIDCDWTASTQETYFEFLHFLKEKAKDKQIQLSATIRLHQLSMTPPPVDRGILMMYNTGDVKQLSCQKPILDMKDVVPYIQHLGSYPLPLSAAYPLFSWRILFRE
;
A
#
# COMPACT_ATOMS: atom_id res chain seq x y z
N MET A 1 -40.50 41.87 40.90
CA MET A 1 -39.05 41.58 41.13
C MET A 1 -38.70 40.07 41.23
N ARG A 2 -39.47 39.21 41.87
CA ARG A 2 -39.15 37.73 42.00
C ARG A 2 -39.13 36.97 40.66
N ARG A 3 -39.95 37.32 39.65
CA ARG A 3 -39.96 36.60 38.36
C ARG A 3 -38.74 36.86 37.46
N ILE A 4 -38.11 38.00 37.57
CA ILE A 4 -36.92 38.35 36.77
C ILE A 4 -35.70 37.61 37.31
N TRP A 5 -35.61 37.41 38.63
CA TRP A 5 -34.50 36.67 39.29
C TRP A 5 -34.47 35.18 38.92
N ASN A 6 -35.66 34.54 38.86
CA ASN A 6 -35.79 33.13 38.48
C ASN A 6 -35.41 32.88 36.99
N ASN A 7 -35.66 33.82 36.14
CA ASN A 7 -35.25 33.68 34.73
C ASN A 7 -33.72 33.85 34.51
N LEU A 8 -33.10 34.75 35.28
CA LEU A 8 -31.66 34.95 35.20
C LEU A 8 -30.89 33.74 35.74
N THR A 9 -31.34 33.10 36.83
CA THR A 9 -30.71 31.88 37.34
C THR A 9 -30.91 30.69 36.42
N SER A 10 -32.05 30.55 35.77
CA SER A 10 -32.32 29.48 34.80
C SER A 10 -31.44 29.63 33.51
N ILE A 11 -31.23 30.84 33.03
CA ILE A 11 -30.36 31.12 31.89
C ILE A 11 -28.91 30.85 32.22
N SER A 12 -28.44 31.21 33.43
CA SER A 12 -27.09 30.95 33.90
C SER A 12 -26.81 29.45 34.07
N LEU A 13 -27.80 28.68 34.56
CA LEU A 13 -27.68 27.21 34.66
C LEU A 13 -27.64 26.55 33.27
N LEU A 14 -28.42 27.05 32.32
CA LEU A 14 -28.45 26.50 30.96
C LEU A 14 -27.15 26.76 30.21
N THR A 15 -26.56 27.97 30.38
CA THR A 15 -25.25 28.28 29.81
C THR A 15 -24.12 27.49 30.44
N ALA A 16 -24.15 27.27 31.75
CA ALA A 16 -23.17 26.43 32.46
C ALA A 16 -23.27 24.95 31.99
N LEU A 17 -24.49 24.44 31.77
CA LEU A 17 -24.72 23.09 31.27
C LEU A 17 -24.23 22.94 29.83
N LEU A 18 -24.45 23.94 28.99
CA LEU A 18 -23.99 23.94 27.58
C LEU A 18 -22.47 24.01 27.49
N THR A 19 -21.79 24.78 28.33
CA THR A 19 -20.32 24.83 28.41
C THR A 19 -19.74 23.54 28.94
N CYS A 20 -20.37 22.85 29.90
CA CYS A 20 -19.96 21.52 30.36
C CYS A 20 -20.08 20.47 29.24
N ILE A 21 -21.14 20.51 28.43
CA ILE A 21 -21.31 19.56 27.28
C ILE A 21 -20.25 19.80 26.22
N CYS A 22 -19.84 21.04 25.95
CA CYS A 22 -18.76 21.36 25.03
C CYS A 22 -17.37 20.92 25.53
N LEU A 23 -17.16 20.83 26.84
CA LEU A 23 -15.90 20.38 27.42
C LEU A 23 -15.79 18.83 27.50
N ILE A 24 -16.88 18.10 27.41
CA ILE A 24 -16.88 16.62 27.35
C ILE A 24 -16.66 16.13 25.91
N SER A 25 -16.74 17.01 24.90
CA SER A 25 -16.30 16.73 23.54
C SER A 25 -14.77 16.76 23.39
N CYS A 26 -14.06 16.49 24.49
CA CYS A 26 -12.63 16.27 24.45
C CYS A 26 -12.37 14.92 23.78
N SER A 27 -11.81 14.98 22.60
CA SER A 27 -11.19 13.93 21.83
C SER A 27 -11.00 12.62 22.62
N GLN A 28 -11.89 11.65 22.44
CA GLN A 28 -11.40 10.30 22.42
C GLN A 28 -10.38 10.27 21.27
N ASP A 29 -9.10 10.42 21.59
CA ASP A 29 -8.05 9.78 20.82
C ASP A 29 -8.48 8.32 20.79
N LYS A 30 -9.18 7.96 19.72
CA LYS A 30 -9.27 6.56 19.31
C LYS A 30 -7.83 6.19 19.08
N THR A 31 -7.18 5.62 20.10
CA THR A 31 -5.96 4.84 19.90
C THR A 31 -6.35 3.86 18.83
N ALA A 32 -5.99 4.18 17.58
CA ALA A 32 -6.28 3.33 16.45
C ALA A 32 -5.71 1.98 16.84
N GLU A 33 -6.56 0.97 16.95
CA GLU A 33 -6.12 -0.37 17.29
C GLU A 33 -4.98 -0.70 16.35
N THR A 34 -3.77 -0.89 16.89
CA THR A 34 -2.58 -1.12 16.09
C THR A 34 -2.67 -2.53 15.53
N LEU A 35 -3.31 -2.68 14.37
CA LEU A 35 -3.44 -3.96 13.70
C LEU A 35 -2.04 -4.44 13.28
N ARG A 36 -1.65 -5.61 13.79
CA ARG A 36 -0.43 -6.26 13.35
C ARG A 36 -0.64 -6.83 11.96
N SER A 37 0.25 -6.45 11.07
CA SER A 37 0.20 -6.81 9.65
C SER A 37 1.51 -7.44 9.22
N ALA A 38 1.47 -8.25 8.16
CA ALA A 38 2.67 -8.76 7.51
C ALA A 38 2.52 -8.66 5.99
N TYR A 39 3.65 -8.63 5.29
CA TYR A 39 3.70 -8.72 3.84
C TYR A 39 3.90 -10.18 3.41
N TYR A 40 3.14 -10.60 2.40
CA TYR A 40 3.34 -11.85 1.69
C TYR A 40 3.85 -11.51 0.28
N TRP A 41 5.14 -11.75 0.05
CA TRP A 41 5.83 -11.29 -1.17
C TRP A 41 6.21 -12.41 -2.13
N SER A 42 5.72 -13.64 -1.90
CA SER A 42 5.92 -14.77 -2.82
C SER A 42 5.08 -14.62 -4.08
N THR A 43 5.53 -15.24 -5.17
CA THR A 43 4.78 -15.35 -6.42
C THR A 43 3.86 -16.57 -6.47
N THR A 44 3.96 -17.45 -5.48
CA THR A 44 3.05 -18.60 -5.30
C THR A 44 2.43 -18.52 -3.93
N TRP A 45 1.11 -18.64 -3.85
CA TRP A 45 0.39 -18.66 -2.59
C TRP A 45 0.50 -20.04 -1.96
N GLN A 46 1.15 -20.11 -0.81
CA GLN A 46 1.28 -21.33 -0.01
C GLN A 46 1.21 -20.95 1.46
N MET A 47 0.14 -21.35 2.13
CA MET A 47 -0.06 -21.04 3.55
C MET A 47 0.10 -22.33 4.37
N ASP A 48 1.37 -22.75 4.51
CA ASP A 48 1.74 -23.93 5.30
C ASP A 48 1.56 -23.72 6.81
N SER A 49 1.62 -24.82 7.57
CA SER A 49 1.44 -24.82 9.03
C SER A 49 2.44 -23.89 9.75
N SER A 50 3.64 -23.70 9.23
CA SER A 50 4.66 -22.81 9.82
C SER A 50 4.23 -21.36 9.72
N LYS A 51 3.76 -20.93 8.55
CA LYS A 51 3.24 -19.58 8.32
C LYS A 51 1.97 -19.33 9.12
N MET A 52 1.05 -20.31 9.18
CA MET A 52 -0.15 -20.22 10.01
C MET A 52 0.18 -20.09 11.49
N ASN A 53 1.11 -20.88 12.01
CA ASN A 53 1.59 -20.76 13.39
C ASN A 53 2.22 -19.39 13.67
N PHE A 54 3.00 -18.86 12.72
CA PHE A 54 3.58 -17.52 12.84
C PHE A 54 2.49 -16.44 12.92
N ILE A 55 1.50 -16.49 12.02
CA ILE A 55 0.36 -15.58 12.00
C ILE A 55 -0.38 -15.58 13.34
N GLN A 56 -0.70 -16.77 13.85
CA GLN A 56 -1.42 -16.95 15.13
C GLN A 56 -0.58 -16.46 16.31
N LYS A 57 0.68 -16.90 16.41
CA LYS A 57 1.60 -16.54 17.49
C LYS A 57 1.81 -15.03 17.59
N HIS A 58 1.87 -14.33 16.47
CA HIS A 58 2.11 -12.90 16.42
C HIS A 58 0.84 -12.05 16.29
N HIS A 59 -0.35 -12.69 16.39
CA HIS A 59 -1.65 -12.02 16.28
C HIS A 59 -1.78 -11.13 15.04
N ILE A 60 -1.27 -11.62 13.91
CA ILE A 60 -1.39 -10.92 12.63
C ILE A 60 -2.85 -11.00 12.17
N LYS A 61 -3.43 -9.86 11.85
CA LYS A 61 -4.83 -9.72 11.42
C LYS A 61 -4.98 -9.24 9.98
N ARG A 62 -3.87 -8.81 9.37
CA ARG A 62 -3.85 -8.20 8.04
C ARG A 62 -2.65 -8.69 7.25
N LEU A 63 -2.87 -9.12 6.00
CA LEU A 63 -1.82 -9.49 5.06
C LEU A 63 -1.83 -8.56 3.85
N TYR A 64 -0.68 -7.94 3.59
CA TYR A 64 -0.39 -7.25 2.34
C TYR A 64 0.15 -8.27 1.36
N VAL A 65 -0.65 -8.66 0.38
CA VAL A 65 -0.34 -9.77 -0.54
C VAL A 65 0.00 -9.22 -1.91
N ARG A 66 1.23 -9.50 -2.39
CA ARG A 66 1.65 -9.14 -3.74
C ARG A 66 0.84 -9.90 -4.78
N PHE A 67 -0.04 -9.21 -5.49
CA PHE A 67 -0.89 -9.81 -6.52
C PHE A 67 -0.18 -9.93 -7.86
N PHE A 68 0.46 -8.88 -8.29
CA PHE A 68 1.25 -8.86 -9.52
C PHE A 68 2.17 -7.63 -9.55
N ASP A 69 3.12 -7.69 -10.47
CA ASP A 69 3.94 -6.54 -10.83
C ASP A 69 3.38 -5.89 -12.09
N VAL A 70 3.76 -4.65 -12.30
CA VAL A 70 3.57 -3.92 -13.55
C VAL A 70 4.92 -3.44 -14.04
N VAL A 71 5.29 -3.84 -15.25
CA VAL A 71 6.59 -3.55 -15.84
C VAL A 71 6.40 -2.91 -17.21
N ARG A 72 7.42 -2.20 -17.68
CA ARG A 72 7.54 -1.77 -19.08
C ARG A 72 8.45 -2.75 -19.79
N ASP A 73 7.95 -3.37 -20.87
CA ASP A 73 8.75 -4.27 -21.70
C ASP A 73 9.73 -3.53 -22.61
N ALA A 74 10.50 -4.28 -23.38
CA ALA A 74 11.51 -3.73 -24.30
C ALA A 74 10.90 -2.86 -25.42
N ASP A 75 9.64 -3.12 -25.78
CA ASP A 75 8.90 -2.35 -26.79
C ASP A 75 8.22 -1.12 -26.18
N GLY A 76 8.37 -0.93 -24.88
CA GLY A 76 7.83 0.20 -24.13
C GLY A 76 6.37 0.04 -23.73
N LYS A 77 5.78 -1.15 -23.86
CA LYS A 77 4.42 -1.46 -23.45
C LYS A 77 4.38 -1.75 -21.94
N ILE A 78 3.39 -1.18 -21.27
CA ILE A 78 3.15 -1.48 -19.84
C ILE A 78 2.28 -2.73 -19.74
N MET A 79 2.74 -3.71 -18.96
CA MET A 79 2.07 -5.00 -18.83
C MET A 79 2.23 -5.61 -17.43
N PRO A 80 1.29 -6.47 -16.99
CA PRO A 80 1.44 -7.23 -15.76
C PRO A 80 2.52 -8.30 -15.90
N ASN A 81 3.24 -8.53 -14.81
CA ASN A 81 4.28 -9.54 -14.68
C ASN A 81 4.18 -10.19 -13.27
N ALA A 82 4.86 -11.32 -13.08
CA ALA A 82 4.98 -12.00 -11.78
C ALA A 82 3.64 -12.09 -11.01
N THR A 83 2.56 -12.48 -11.72
CA THR A 83 1.23 -12.66 -11.13
C THR A 83 1.26 -13.78 -10.10
N LEU A 84 0.68 -13.51 -8.92
CA LEU A 84 0.52 -14.50 -7.87
C LEU A 84 -0.23 -15.72 -8.40
N GLN A 85 0.37 -16.89 -8.23
CA GLN A 85 -0.23 -18.18 -8.55
C GLN A 85 -0.80 -18.75 -7.25
N PHE A 86 -2.06 -19.14 -7.28
CA PHE A 86 -2.64 -19.94 -6.22
C PHE A 86 -2.37 -21.39 -6.55
N ASP A 87 -1.71 -22.11 -5.63
CA ASP A 87 -1.40 -23.52 -5.81
C ASP A 87 -2.70 -24.32 -5.64
N THR A 88 -3.28 -24.67 -6.77
CA THR A 88 -4.50 -25.49 -6.85
C THR A 88 -4.13 -26.95 -7.08
N THR A 89 -3.14 -27.50 -6.37
CA THR A 89 -2.82 -28.93 -6.43
C THR A 89 -3.97 -29.77 -5.86
N GLU A 90 -5.16 -29.58 -6.45
CA GLU A 90 -6.41 -30.27 -6.07
C GLU A 90 -6.47 -31.73 -6.53
N GLU A 91 -5.54 -32.18 -7.40
CA GLU A 91 -5.67 -33.48 -8.05
C GLU A 91 -5.63 -34.69 -7.11
N ASN A 92 -5.12 -34.51 -5.86
CA ASN A 92 -5.00 -35.61 -4.90
C ASN A 92 -5.62 -35.35 -3.53
N MET A 93 -6.41 -34.29 -3.37
CA MET A 93 -6.97 -33.93 -2.07
C MET A 93 -8.38 -34.50 -1.88
N THR A 94 -8.65 -35.02 -0.68
CA THR A 94 -9.99 -35.43 -0.27
C THR A 94 -10.91 -34.22 -0.09
N ALA A 95 -12.24 -34.44 -0.15
CA ALA A 95 -13.22 -33.36 0.07
C ALA A 95 -13.07 -32.69 1.44
N GLU A 96 -12.62 -33.42 2.48
CA GLU A 96 -12.37 -32.90 3.83
C GLU A 96 -11.09 -32.05 3.90
N GLU A 97 -10.10 -32.37 3.09
CA GLU A 97 -8.87 -31.56 2.96
C GLU A 97 -9.15 -30.26 2.19
N LYS A 98 -9.99 -30.32 1.15
CA LYS A 98 -10.46 -29.14 0.41
C LYS A 98 -11.25 -28.16 1.28
N GLU A 99 -12.05 -28.65 2.21
CA GLU A 99 -12.83 -27.82 3.16
C GLU A 99 -11.93 -27.17 4.23
N LYS A 100 -10.79 -27.79 4.56
CA LYS A 100 -9.78 -27.24 5.49
C LYS A 100 -8.86 -26.22 4.85
N GLU A 101 -8.64 -26.28 3.58
CA GLU A 101 -7.77 -25.42 2.81
C GLU A 101 -8.54 -24.28 2.13
N SER A 102 -9.21 -23.45 2.91
CA SER A 102 -9.61 -22.16 2.34
C SER A 102 -8.34 -21.45 1.86
N LEU A 103 -8.28 -21.06 0.59
CA LEU A 103 -7.13 -20.37 -0.02
C LEU A 103 -6.63 -19.23 0.86
N MET A 104 -7.50 -18.60 1.63
CA MET A 104 -7.18 -17.50 2.54
C MET A 104 -7.49 -17.85 4.00
N PRO A 105 -6.63 -17.48 4.96
CA PRO A 105 -6.89 -17.69 6.39
C PRO A 105 -8.20 -17.02 6.82
N LYS A 106 -9.11 -17.75 7.44
CA LYS A 106 -10.41 -17.23 7.90
C LYS A 106 -10.21 -16.04 8.84
N GLY A 107 -10.96 -14.95 8.61
CA GLY A 107 -10.92 -13.75 9.44
C GLY A 107 -9.68 -12.88 9.23
N MET A 108 -8.86 -13.16 8.21
CA MET A 108 -7.73 -12.35 7.80
C MET A 108 -8.18 -11.25 6.84
N GLU A 109 -7.75 -10.03 7.09
CA GLU A 109 -7.93 -8.93 6.13
C GLU A 109 -6.83 -9.02 5.05
N ILE A 110 -7.22 -9.19 3.80
CA ILE A 110 -6.30 -9.25 2.67
C ILE A 110 -6.25 -7.88 1.99
N ILE A 111 -5.04 -7.38 1.80
CA ILE A 111 -4.79 -6.14 1.06
C ILE A 111 -3.98 -6.49 -0.19
N PRO A 112 -4.59 -6.44 -1.37
CA PRO A 112 -3.89 -6.59 -2.63
C PRO A 112 -2.81 -5.53 -2.79
N VAL A 113 -1.58 -5.96 -3.09
CA VAL A 113 -0.44 -5.08 -3.38
C VAL A 113 -0.05 -5.24 -4.84
N VAL A 114 0.11 -4.12 -5.53
CA VAL A 114 0.64 -4.08 -6.89
C VAL A 114 1.98 -3.34 -6.87
N TYR A 115 3.05 -4.05 -7.25
CA TYR A 115 4.34 -3.42 -7.45
C TYR A 115 4.43 -2.85 -8.85
N ILE A 116 4.74 -1.57 -8.97
CA ILE A 116 4.88 -0.90 -10.27
C ILE A 116 6.32 -0.39 -10.40
N VAL A 117 7.02 -0.90 -11.41
CA VAL A 117 8.38 -0.43 -11.71
C VAL A 117 8.31 1.04 -12.12
N ASN A 118 9.17 1.86 -11.52
CA ASN A 118 9.19 3.31 -11.73
C ASN A 118 9.28 3.72 -13.22
N ASP A 119 9.90 2.89 -14.07
CA ASP A 119 10.01 3.13 -15.51
C ASP A 119 8.64 3.21 -16.21
N CYS A 120 7.58 2.66 -15.63
CA CYS A 120 6.22 2.77 -16.14
C CYS A 120 5.74 4.23 -16.19
N PHE A 121 6.30 5.10 -15.34
CA PHE A 121 5.94 6.51 -15.25
C PHE A 121 6.93 7.47 -15.92
N LYS A 122 8.00 6.95 -16.49
CA LYS A 122 8.94 7.77 -17.27
C LYS A 122 8.33 8.17 -18.61
N ALA A 123 8.52 9.43 -18.99
CA ALA A 123 8.20 9.88 -20.35
C ALA A 123 9.04 9.09 -21.36
N LYS A 124 8.41 8.65 -22.45
CA LYS A 124 9.17 8.05 -23.55
C LYS A 124 10.11 9.11 -24.13
N ASN A 125 11.39 8.81 -24.17
CA ASN A 125 12.33 9.62 -24.91
C ASN A 125 11.92 9.60 -26.40
N LYS A 126 11.56 10.74 -26.94
CA LYS A 126 11.31 10.95 -28.37
C LYS A 126 12.63 10.91 -29.15
N THR A 127 13.46 9.89 -28.95
CA THR A 127 14.69 9.71 -29.73
C THR A 127 14.43 8.63 -30.78
N ASN A 128 13.83 9.04 -31.87
CA ASN A 128 14.30 8.85 -33.26
C ASN A 128 13.21 9.33 -34.25
N PRO A 129 13.39 10.48 -34.91
CA PRO A 129 12.54 10.89 -36.02
C PRO A 129 13.11 10.36 -37.36
N ILE A 130 13.22 9.04 -37.51
CA ILE A 130 13.57 8.44 -38.79
C ILE A 130 12.51 7.40 -39.15
N SER A 131 11.32 7.89 -39.47
CA SER A 131 10.40 7.33 -40.43
C SER A 131 9.33 8.39 -40.74
N SER A 132 9.37 8.83 -42.00
CA SER A 132 8.52 9.88 -42.58
C SER A 132 7.10 9.37 -42.92
N ASP A 133 6.59 8.36 -42.24
CA ASP A 133 5.24 7.86 -42.50
C ASP A 133 4.27 8.37 -41.47
N LYS A 134 3.45 9.35 -41.88
CA LYS A 134 2.48 10.07 -41.04
C LYS A 134 1.14 9.34 -40.83
N SER A 135 0.98 8.11 -41.35
CA SER A 135 -0.36 7.49 -41.43
C SER A 135 -0.73 6.54 -40.30
N ASP A 136 0.21 6.09 -39.43
CA ASP A 136 -0.10 5.09 -38.39
C ASP A 136 0.34 5.49 -36.99
N ARG A 137 0.33 6.78 -36.67
CA ARG A 137 0.52 7.22 -35.27
C ARG A 137 -0.78 7.12 -34.44
N LYS A 138 -1.31 5.93 -34.25
CA LYS A 138 -2.07 5.64 -33.08
C LYS A 138 -1.05 5.55 -31.94
N SER A 139 -0.88 6.62 -31.17
CA SER A 139 -0.04 6.59 -29.98
C SER A 139 -0.63 5.55 -29.02
N SER A 140 -0.01 4.38 -28.98
CA SER A 140 -0.37 3.27 -28.07
C SER A 140 0.12 3.53 -26.65
N ASP A 141 0.37 4.78 -26.31
CA ASP A 141 0.83 5.15 -24.99
C ASP A 141 -0.33 5.08 -24.01
N GLU A 142 -0.21 4.16 -23.08
CA GLU A 142 -1.16 4.01 -21.99
C GLU A 142 -1.13 5.24 -21.10
N THR A 143 -2.28 5.88 -20.95
CA THR A 143 -2.42 7.04 -20.07
C THR A 143 -2.47 6.61 -18.62
N PRO A 144 -2.11 7.48 -17.64
CA PRO A 144 -2.25 7.20 -16.22
C PRO A 144 -3.66 6.73 -15.83
N ARG A 145 -4.70 7.29 -16.45
CA ARG A 145 -6.10 6.89 -16.26
C ARG A 145 -6.36 5.46 -16.74
N GLN A 146 -5.90 5.12 -17.94
CA GLN A 146 -6.08 3.76 -18.50
C GLN A 146 -5.34 2.72 -17.67
N LEU A 147 -4.13 3.05 -17.18
CA LEU A 147 -3.38 2.19 -16.30
C LEU A 147 -4.12 1.97 -14.98
N ALA A 148 -4.68 3.01 -14.38
CA ALA A 148 -5.48 2.91 -13.16
C ALA A 148 -6.71 1.99 -13.35
N ASP A 149 -7.43 2.14 -14.47
CA ASP A 149 -8.56 1.29 -14.81
C ASP A 149 -8.16 -0.19 -14.95
N LYS A 150 -7.09 -0.47 -15.67
CA LYS A 150 -6.61 -1.84 -15.88
C LYS A 150 -6.16 -2.50 -14.59
N ILE A 151 -5.43 -1.77 -13.74
CA ILE A 151 -4.95 -2.29 -12.46
C ILE A 151 -6.12 -2.61 -11.54
N LEU A 152 -7.07 -1.69 -11.36
CA LEU A 152 -8.21 -1.92 -10.50
C LEU A 152 -9.06 -3.11 -10.99
N ASN A 153 -9.37 -3.14 -12.30
CA ASN A 153 -10.15 -4.24 -12.86
C ASN A 153 -9.44 -5.58 -12.68
N ARG A 154 -8.11 -5.64 -12.84
CA ARG A 154 -7.35 -6.87 -12.62
C ARG A 154 -7.38 -7.31 -11.16
N ILE A 155 -7.25 -6.38 -10.21
CA ILE A 155 -7.37 -6.69 -8.77
C ILE A 155 -8.75 -7.28 -8.49
N LEU A 156 -9.83 -6.67 -8.99
CA LEU A 156 -11.20 -7.14 -8.78
C LEU A 156 -11.43 -8.52 -9.38
N GLN A 157 -10.94 -8.78 -10.59
CA GLN A 157 -10.99 -10.11 -11.23
C GLN A 157 -10.21 -11.17 -10.44
N MET A 158 -9.03 -10.82 -9.92
CA MET A 158 -8.25 -11.76 -9.09
C MET A 158 -8.95 -12.03 -7.75
N ASN A 159 -9.58 -11.03 -7.14
CA ASN A 159 -10.37 -11.24 -5.93
C ASN A 159 -11.53 -12.19 -6.18
N GLU A 160 -12.30 -11.97 -7.24
CA GLU A 160 -13.43 -12.83 -7.62
C GLU A 160 -12.98 -14.28 -7.95
N ALA A 161 -11.91 -14.42 -8.72
CA ALA A 161 -11.41 -15.75 -9.12
C ALA A 161 -10.81 -16.58 -7.98
N ASN A 162 -10.52 -15.96 -6.83
CA ASN A 162 -9.88 -16.63 -5.68
C ASN A 162 -10.68 -16.46 -4.37
N ASP A 163 -11.97 -16.14 -4.47
CA ASP A 163 -12.89 -15.99 -3.33
C ASP A 163 -12.36 -15.04 -2.23
N ILE A 164 -11.66 -13.98 -2.64
CA ILE A 164 -11.14 -12.95 -1.72
C ILE A 164 -12.21 -11.87 -1.55
N GLU A 165 -12.90 -11.96 -0.44
CA GLU A 165 -14.02 -11.06 -0.12
C GLU A 165 -13.58 -9.89 0.78
N ASN A 166 -14.44 -8.86 0.83
CA ASN A 166 -14.35 -7.75 1.79
C ASN A 166 -13.02 -6.98 1.74
N VAL A 167 -12.41 -6.85 0.57
CA VAL A 167 -11.21 -6.04 0.37
C VAL A 167 -11.55 -4.57 0.60
N LYS A 168 -10.98 -3.99 1.66
CA LYS A 168 -11.22 -2.59 2.08
C LYS A 168 -10.11 -1.64 1.70
N GLU A 169 -8.96 -2.16 1.32
CA GLU A 169 -7.77 -1.40 0.95
C GLU A 169 -7.03 -2.10 -0.18
N ILE A 170 -6.46 -1.33 -1.10
CA ILE A 170 -5.45 -1.77 -2.07
C ILE A 170 -4.20 -0.93 -1.88
N GLN A 171 -3.04 -1.51 -2.18
CA GLN A 171 -1.76 -0.82 -2.01
C GLN A 171 -0.98 -0.79 -3.32
N ILE A 172 -0.38 0.36 -3.60
CA ILE A 172 0.60 0.52 -4.67
C ILE A 172 2.00 0.62 -4.08
N ASP A 173 2.89 -0.24 -4.55
CA ASP A 173 4.32 -0.18 -4.23
C ASP A 173 5.09 0.34 -5.44
N CYS A 174 5.73 1.50 -5.31
CA CYS A 174 6.52 2.10 -6.38
C CYS A 174 7.66 2.95 -5.80
N ASP A 175 8.87 2.73 -6.31
CA ASP A 175 10.04 3.57 -6.02
C ASP A 175 10.05 4.79 -6.96
N TRP A 176 9.00 5.61 -6.89
CA TRP A 176 8.91 6.82 -7.69
C TRP A 176 9.96 7.86 -7.28
N THR A 177 10.36 8.69 -8.22
CA THR A 177 11.38 9.73 -8.07
C THR A 177 10.81 11.09 -8.47
N ALA A 178 11.54 12.18 -8.21
CA ALA A 178 11.12 13.51 -8.61
C ALA A 178 10.78 13.62 -10.11
N SER A 179 11.48 12.86 -10.97
CA SER A 179 11.24 12.87 -12.42
C SER A 179 9.98 12.13 -12.87
N THR A 180 9.41 11.27 -12.02
CA THR A 180 8.20 10.47 -12.32
C THR A 180 7.02 10.84 -11.44
N GLN A 181 7.24 11.72 -10.46
CA GLN A 181 6.25 12.10 -9.45
C GLN A 181 4.93 12.55 -10.07
N GLU A 182 4.97 13.46 -11.04
CA GLU A 182 3.76 14.04 -11.65
C GLU A 182 2.88 12.94 -12.29
N THR A 183 3.46 12.12 -13.16
CA THR A 183 2.73 11.03 -13.84
C THR A 183 2.24 9.96 -12.86
N TYR A 184 3.06 9.63 -11.85
CA TYR A 184 2.69 8.68 -10.81
C TYR A 184 1.54 9.23 -9.94
N PHE A 185 1.56 10.49 -9.57
CA PHE A 185 0.50 11.11 -8.77
C PHE A 185 -0.80 11.25 -9.55
N GLU A 186 -0.73 11.56 -10.84
CA GLU A 186 -1.90 11.54 -11.74
C GLU A 186 -2.53 10.14 -11.78
N PHE A 187 -1.72 9.09 -11.94
CA PHE A 187 -2.18 7.71 -11.87
C PHE A 187 -2.87 7.39 -10.52
N LEU A 188 -2.24 7.73 -9.39
CA LEU A 188 -2.81 7.49 -8.06
C LEU A 188 -4.12 8.26 -7.85
N HIS A 189 -4.22 9.46 -8.37
CA HIS A 189 -5.45 10.26 -8.29
C HIS A 189 -6.61 9.53 -8.97
N PHE A 190 -6.43 9.08 -10.20
CA PHE A 190 -7.45 8.32 -10.92
C PHE A 190 -7.78 6.99 -10.23
N LEU A 191 -6.77 6.28 -9.75
CA LEU A 191 -6.97 5.02 -9.04
C LEU A 191 -7.78 5.23 -7.75
N LYS A 192 -7.46 6.28 -6.98
CA LYS A 192 -8.16 6.63 -5.75
C LYS A 192 -9.62 6.97 -5.99
N GLU A 193 -9.92 7.78 -7.01
CA GLU A 193 -11.31 8.10 -7.37
C GLU A 193 -12.13 6.83 -7.65
N LYS A 194 -11.58 5.93 -8.46
CA LYS A 194 -12.25 4.68 -8.83
C LYS A 194 -12.36 3.68 -7.69
N ALA A 195 -11.34 3.57 -6.84
CA ALA A 195 -11.37 2.74 -5.64
C ALA A 195 -12.42 3.22 -4.64
N LYS A 196 -12.58 4.55 -4.50
CA LYS A 196 -13.60 5.17 -3.64
C LYS A 196 -15.02 4.77 -4.05
N ASP A 197 -15.31 4.68 -5.35
CA ASP A 197 -16.62 4.24 -5.86
C ASP A 197 -16.95 2.79 -5.43
N LYS A 198 -15.92 2.00 -5.12
CA LYS A 198 -16.00 0.63 -4.58
C LYS A 198 -15.88 0.58 -3.06
N GLN A 199 -15.80 1.71 -2.37
CA GLN A 199 -15.53 1.81 -0.92
C GLN A 199 -14.19 1.18 -0.51
N ILE A 200 -13.21 1.21 -1.41
CA ILE A 200 -11.86 0.70 -1.19
C ILE A 200 -10.92 1.88 -0.94
N GLN A 201 -10.13 1.82 0.12
CA GLN A 201 -9.08 2.79 0.43
C GLN A 201 -7.84 2.52 -0.44
N LEU A 202 -7.08 3.56 -0.71
CA LEU A 202 -5.82 3.46 -1.42
C LEU A 202 -4.66 3.77 -0.48
N SER A 203 -3.68 2.87 -0.39
CA SER A 203 -2.41 3.13 0.28
C SER A 203 -1.23 3.04 -0.68
N ALA A 204 -0.10 3.60 -0.27
CA ALA A 204 1.15 3.50 -1.00
C ALA A 204 2.33 3.23 -0.07
N THR A 205 3.35 2.54 -0.58
CA THR A 205 4.63 2.45 0.12
C THR A 205 5.39 3.78 0.03
N ILE A 206 6.06 4.12 1.12
CA ILE A 206 6.87 5.34 1.23
C ILE A 206 8.30 4.93 1.57
N ARG A 207 9.26 5.40 0.78
CA ARG A 207 10.68 5.21 1.06
C ARG A 207 11.19 6.32 1.98
N LEU A 208 12.25 6.08 2.73
CA LEU A 208 12.81 7.06 3.68
C LEU A 208 13.10 8.41 3.02
N HIS A 209 13.72 8.42 1.83
CA HIS A 209 14.03 9.66 1.12
C HIS A 209 12.79 10.45 0.67
N GLN A 210 11.64 9.78 0.50
CA GLN A 210 10.39 10.41 0.09
C GLN A 210 9.72 11.19 1.24
N LEU A 211 10.17 11.03 2.49
CA LEU A 211 9.65 11.82 3.62
C LEU A 211 9.91 13.33 3.49
N SER A 212 10.90 13.73 2.70
CA SER A 212 11.18 15.14 2.39
C SER A 212 10.46 15.64 1.13
N MET A 213 9.70 14.77 0.45
CA MET A 213 9.01 15.09 -0.80
C MET A 213 7.51 15.30 -0.56
N THR A 214 6.81 15.85 -1.55
CA THR A 214 5.34 15.92 -1.52
C THR A 214 4.75 14.51 -1.39
N PRO A 215 3.82 14.28 -0.45
CA PRO A 215 3.22 12.96 -0.28
C PRO A 215 2.34 12.57 -1.47
N PRO A 216 2.28 11.28 -1.82
CA PRO A 216 1.37 10.80 -2.85
C PRO A 216 -0.10 11.00 -2.45
N PRO A 217 -1.02 11.20 -3.41
CA PRO A 217 -2.44 11.47 -3.17
C PRO A 217 -3.22 10.19 -2.81
N VAL A 218 -2.83 9.54 -1.72
CA VAL A 218 -3.45 8.31 -1.17
C VAL A 218 -4.10 8.58 0.18
N ASP A 219 -4.75 7.57 0.78
CA ASP A 219 -5.40 7.72 2.10
C ASP A 219 -4.41 7.52 3.24
N ARG A 220 -3.39 6.67 3.04
CA ARG A 220 -2.33 6.38 4.03
C ARG A 220 -1.07 5.87 3.35
N GLY A 221 0.05 5.97 4.03
CA GLY A 221 1.33 5.44 3.60
C GLY A 221 1.86 4.34 4.51
N ILE A 222 2.69 3.45 3.95
CA ILE A 222 3.47 2.50 4.73
C ILE A 222 4.95 2.82 4.53
N LEU A 223 5.58 3.34 5.56
CA LEU A 223 7.01 3.69 5.54
C LEU A 223 7.85 2.42 5.60
N MET A 224 8.66 2.21 4.56
CA MET A 224 9.53 1.04 4.44
C MET A 224 10.85 1.27 5.20
N MET A 225 10.94 0.68 6.40
CA MET A 225 12.06 0.79 7.32
C MET A 225 13.07 -0.35 7.10
N TYR A 226 13.53 -0.51 5.85
CA TYR A 226 14.52 -1.52 5.49
C TYR A 226 15.26 -1.15 4.19
N ASN A 227 16.29 -1.93 3.84
CA ASN A 227 17.20 -1.67 2.72
C ASN A 227 17.85 -0.29 2.83
N THR A 228 18.33 0.04 4.02
CA THR A 228 18.88 1.36 4.34
C THR A 228 20.34 1.51 3.89
N GLY A 229 21.08 0.40 3.77
CA GLY A 229 22.47 0.39 3.35
C GLY A 229 22.68 -0.23 1.95
N ASP A 230 23.88 -0.09 1.41
CA ASP A 230 24.22 -0.64 0.10
C ASP A 230 24.72 -2.09 0.24
N VAL A 231 23.89 -3.04 -0.18
CA VAL A 231 24.19 -4.48 -0.18
C VAL A 231 25.38 -4.87 -1.09
N LYS A 232 25.79 -4.01 -2.02
CA LYS A 232 26.91 -4.26 -2.93
C LYS A 232 28.26 -3.89 -2.31
N GLN A 233 28.26 -3.17 -1.21
CA GLN A 233 29.49 -2.78 -0.51
C GLN A 233 29.83 -3.79 0.57
N LEU A 234 31.00 -4.45 0.45
CA LEU A 234 31.50 -5.40 1.43
C LEU A 234 31.68 -4.78 2.83
N SER A 235 31.97 -3.49 2.91
CA SER A 235 32.10 -2.73 4.17
C SER A 235 30.76 -2.45 4.86
N CYS A 236 29.63 -2.60 4.18
CA CYS A 236 28.32 -2.37 4.75
C CYS A 236 27.89 -3.54 5.62
N GLN A 237 27.99 -3.40 6.94
CA GLN A 237 27.71 -4.48 7.90
C GLN A 237 26.21 -4.71 8.14
N LYS A 238 25.37 -3.68 7.94
CA LYS A 238 23.91 -3.73 8.22
C LYS A 238 23.08 -3.19 7.06
N PRO A 239 23.15 -3.85 5.89
CA PRO A 239 22.50 -3.32 4.70
C PRO A 239 20.97 -3.36 4.75
N ILE A 240 20.39 -4.24 5.58
CA ILE A 240 18.94 -4.36 5.69
C ILE A 240 18.37 -3.20 6.51
N LEU A 241 18.92 -2.94 7.69
CA LEU A 241 18.50 -1.84 8.55
C LEU A 241 19.65 -1.38 9.44
N ASP A 242 20.09 -0.13 9.24
CA ASP A 242 20.96 0.58 10.17
C ASP A 242 20.31 1.90 10.56
N MET A 243 20.17 2.13 11.86
CA MET A 243 19.57 3.38 12.37
C MET A 243 20.39 4.61 12.01
N LYS A 244 21.69 4.49 11.75
CA LYS A 244 22.52 5.61 11.27
C LYS A 244 22.02 6.13 9.92
N ASP A 245 21.57 5.22 9.06
CA ASP A 245 21.05 5.56 7.73
C ASP A 245 19.61 6.08 7.79
N VAL A 246 18.86 5.72 8.83
CA VAL A 246 17.45 6.11 9.02
C VAL A 246 17.32 7.51 9.63
N VAL A 247 18.12 7.81 10.66
CA VAL A 247 18.00 9.04 11.47
C VAL A 247 17.93 10.33 10.63
N PRO A 248 18.71 10.51 9.55
CA PRO A 248 18.63 11.74 8.74
C PRO A 248 17.25 11.99 8.11
N TYR A 249 16.47 10.93 7.86
CA TYR A 249 15.17 11.02 7.18
C TYR A 249 14.01 11.18 8.15
N ILE A 250 14.05 10.53 9.32
CA ILE A 250 12.92 10.52 10.26
C ILE A 250 12.67 11.86 10.95
N GLN A 251 13.58 12.80 10.87
CA GLN A 251 13.36 14.19 11.35
C GLN A 251 12.16 14.85 10.64
N HIS A 252 11.80 14.43 9.44
CA HIS A 252 10.65 14.91 8.68
C HIS A 252 9.36 14.19 9.01
N LEU A 253 9.40 13.10 9.80
CA LEU A 253 8.26 12.24 10.06
C LEU A 253 7.11 12.97 10.76
N GLY A 254 7.44 13.82 11.74
CA GLY A 254 6.44 14.57 12.51
C GLY A 254 5.68 15.64 11.71
N SER A 255 6.23 16.09 10.59
CA SER A 255 5.61 17.06 9.68
C SER A 255 5.04 16.46 8.41
N TYR A 256 5.21 15.15 8.20
CA TYR A 256 4.70 14.49 6.99
C TYR A 256 3.17 14.39 7.04
N PRO A 257 2.45 15.00 6.09
CA PRO A 257 1.01 15.21 6.22
C PRO A 257 0.16 13.96 5.94
N LEU A 258 0.77 12.86 5.50
CA LEU A 258 0.07 11.60 5.24
C LEU A 258 0.13 10.69 6.48
N PRO A 259 -0.98 10.10 6.95
CA PRO A 259 -0.94 9.09 8.01
C PRO A 259 -0.03 7.91 7.63
N LEU A 260 0.94 7.57 8.48
CA LEU A 260 1.92 6.53 8.21
C LEU A 260 1.83 5.37 9.22
N SER A 261 2.03 4.16 8.70
CA SER A 261 2.47 3.00 9.47
C SER A 261 3.90 2.65 9.07
N ALA A 262 4.63 1.90 9.90
CA ALA A 262 5.99 1.47 9.57
C ALA A 262 6.04 -0.03 9.28
N ALA A 263 6.77 -0.42 8.24
CA ALA A 263 7.09 -1.81 7.90
C ALA A 263 8.56 -2.10 8.21
N TYR A 264 8.79 -3.11 9.02
CA TYR A 264 10.13 -3.59 9.40
C TYR A 264 10.45 -4.92 8.72
N PRO A 265 11.74 -5.22 8.46
CA PRO A 265 12.14 -6.45 7.80
C PRO A 265 11.90 -7.67 8.70
N LEU A 266 11.30 -8.71 8.14
CA LEU A 266 11.16 -10.05 8.73
C LEU A 266 12.03 -11.09 7.99
N PHE A 267 12.98 -10.63 7.17
CA PHE A 267 13.84 -11.47 6.35
C PHE A 267 15.31 -11.26 6.70
N SER A 268 16.13 -12.20 6.30
CA SER A 268 17.60 -12.11 6.32
C SER A 268 18.14 -12.50 4.97
N TRP A 269 19.28 -11.91 4.59
CA TRP A 269 19.98 -12.24 3.36
C TRP A 269 21.35 -12.85 3.67
N ARG A 270 21.77 -13.77 2.81
CA ARG A 270 23.17 -14.19 2.70
C ARG A 270 23.70 -13.66 1.38
N ILE A 271 24.73 -12.85 1.43
CA ILE A 271 25.33 -12.22 0.25
C ILE A 271 26.70 -12.86 0.03
N LEU A 272 26.91 -13.40 -1.17
CA LEU A 272 28.20 -13.95 -1.57
C LEU A 272 28.90 -12.92 -2.45
N PHE A 273 30.07 -12.48 -2.02
CA PHE A 273 30.96 -11.68 -2.84
C PHE A 273 31.94 -12.60 -3.55
N ARG A 274 32.15 -12.40 -4.83
CA ARG A 274 33.17 -13.09 -5.62
C ARG A 274 34.33 -12.12 -5.83
N GLU A 275 35.55 -12.54 -5.45
CA GLU A 275 36.82 -11.87 -5.75
C GLU A 275 37.19 -12.03 -7.22
#